data_20b762fc43589eff20d932b65036550e
#
_entry.id   20b762fc43589eff20d932b65036550e
#
_cell.length_a   1.000
_cell.length_b   1.000
_cell.length_c   1.000
_cell.angle_alpha   90.00
_cell.angle_beta   90.00
_cell.angle_gamma   90.00
#
_symmetry.space_group_name_H-M   'P 1'
#
loop_
_entity.id
_entity.type
_entity.pdbx_description
1 polymer ?
#
loop_
_entity_poly.entity_id
_entity_poly.type
_entity_poly.pdbx_seq_one_letter_code
_entity_poly.pdbx_strand_id
1 'polypeptide(L)'
;MIRLLAGLPAALALAACATVPPAPTYPEAASYDVSENAMADVDAALARAGSSGKRVLLVMGANWCHDSRALAGWLESARIAALVEREYELVFVNIGMPQTGDGHNLGVARRFGLTDLPGTPNLLVLTADGTLVNPDTATTWRNAASRSEDAILAELEQLAKVGA
;
A
#
# COMPACT_ATOMS: atom_id res chain seq x y z
N MET A 1 -76.74 -18.07 14.97
CA MET A 1 -75.90 -17.67 13.82
C MET A 1 -74.81 -16.73 14.34
N ILE A 2 -73.61 -17.23 14.60
CA ILE A 2 -72.46 -16.46 15.14
C ILE A 2 -71.48 -16.25 13.96
N ARG A 3 -71.29 -14.99 13.56
CA ARG A 3 -70.28 -14.62 12.53
C ARG A 3 -68.95 -14.33 13.22
N LEU A 4 -67.94 -15.21 13.00
CA LEU A 4 -66.56 -14.93 13.35
C LEU A 4 -65.98 -13.95 12.33
N LEU A 5 -65.51 -12.80 12.79
CA LEU A 5 -64.68 -11.85 12.03
C LEU A 5 -63.22 -12.28 12.24
N ALA A 6 -62.59 -12.78 11.17
CA ALA A 6 -61.16 -13.05 11.13
C ALA A 6 -60.40 -11.74 10.86
N GLY A 7 -59.66 -11.25 11.85
CA GLY A 7 -58.71 -10.12 11.70
C GLY A 7 -57.42 -10.60 11.09
N LEU A 8 -57.03 -10.01 9.94
CA LEU A 8 -55.69 -10.18 9.33
C LEU A 8 -54.67 -9.31 10.09
N PRO A 9 -53.52 -9.83 10.52
CA PRO A 9 -52.43 -9.00 11.01
C PRO A 9 -51.71 -8.36 9.83
N ALA A 10 -51.64 -7.03 9.78
CA ALA A 10 -50.80 -6.28 8.85
C ALA A 10 -49.33 -6.37 9.33
N ALA A 11 -48.51 -7.09 8.60
CA ALA A 11 -47.08 -7.13 8.82
C ALA A 11 -46.44 -5.83 8.30
N LEU A 12 -45.96 -5.00 9.24
CA LEU A 12 -45.20 -3.79 8.92
C LEU A 12 -43.74 -4.23 8.58
N ALA A 13 -43.39 -4.22 7.28
CA ALA A 13 -42.03 -4.43 6.82
C ALA A 13 -41.21 -3.15 7.09
N LEU A 14 -40.32 -3.17 8.09
CA LEU A 14 -39.29 -2.14 8.24
C LEU A 14 -38.25 -2.32 7.15
N ALA A 15 -38.25 -1.45 6.16
CA ALA A 15 -37.17 -1.29 5.19
C ALA A 15 -35.99 -0.65 5.93
N ALA A 16 -34.98 -1.45 6.32
CA ALA A 16 -33.69 -0.95 6.81
C ALA A 16 -32.96 -0.33 5.61
N CYS A 17 -32.91 1.00 5.54
CA CYS A 17 -32.01 1.70 4.64
C CYS A 17 -30.57 1.42 5.10
N ALA A 18 -29.89 0.49 4.44
CA ALA A 18 -28.45 0.33 4.58
C ALA A 18 -27.78 1.59 4.01
N THR A 19 -27.25 2.44 4.89
CA THR A 19 -26.42 3.58 4.47
C THR A 19 -25.10 3.02 3.95
N VAL A 20 -24.87 3.10 2.63
CA VAL A 20 -23.57 2.81 2.02
C VAL A 20 -22.59 3.88 2.52
N PRO A 21 -21.45 3.50 3.12
CA PRO A 21 -20.45 4.48 3.51
C PRO A 21 -20.00 5.31 2.30
N PRO A 22 -19.71 6.60 2.45
CA PRO A 22 -19.18 7.40 1.37
C PRO A 22 -17.87 6.77 0.85
N ALA A 23 -17.67 6.82 -0.48
CA ALA A 23 -16.43 6.36 -1.09
C ALA A 23 -15.22 7.13 -0.51
N PRO A 24 -14.05 6.50 -0.34
CA PRO A 24 -12.85 7.18 0.12
C PRO A 24 -12.49 8.33 -0.84
N THR A 25 -11.94 9.41 -0.29
CA THR A 25 -11.51 10.59 -1.07
C THR A 25 -10.14 10.41 -1.73
N TYR A 26 -9.53 9.24 -1.58
CA TYR A 26 -8.24 8.84 -2.14
C TYR A 26 -8.42 7.57 -2.99
N PRO A 27 -7.57 7.34 -4.00
CA PRO A 27 -7.61 6.09 -4.77
C PRO A 27 -7.19 4.90 -3.91
N GLU A 28 -7.71 3.71 -4.24
CA GLU A 28 -7.30 2.47 -3.58
C GLU A 28 -6.96 1.40 -4.63
N ALA A 29 -5.89 0.64 -4.36
CA ALA A 29 -5.52 -0.55 -5.12
C ALA A 29 -5.09 -1.69 -4.18
N ALA A 30 -5.32 -2.92 -4.61
CA ALA A 30 -4.98 -4.14 -3.86
C ALA A 30 -3.76 -4.83 -4.50
N SER A 31 -2.61 -4.15 -4.48
CA SER A 31 -1.39 -4.52 -5.23
C SER A 31 -0.40 -5.36 -4.42
N TYR A 32 -0.75 -5.72 -3.16
CA TYR A 32 0.11 -6.53 -2.29
C TYR A 32 -0.24 -8.01 -2.38
N ASP A 33 0.12 -8.63 -3.49
CA ASP A 33 -0.05 -10.07 -3.64
C ASP A 33 0.93 -10.84 -2.75
N VAL A 34 0.57 -12.06 -2.38
CA VAL A 34 1.47 -12.93 -1.61
C VAL A 34 2.48 -13.52 -2.59
N SER A 35 3.69 -12.96 -2.61
CA SER A 35 4.82 -13.57 -3.32
C SER A 35 5.42 -14.70 -2.49
N GLU A 36 5.61 -15.86 -3.11
CA GLU A 36 6.31 -16.99 -2.48
C GLU A 36 7.81 -16.71 -2.28
N ASN A 37 8.37 -15.74 -3.03
CA ASN A 37 9.77 -15.38 -2.96
C ASN A 37 10.01 -13.87 -3.13
N ALA A 38 9.48 -13.08 -2.20
CA ALA A 38 9.64 -11.62 -2.21
C ALA A 38 11.12 -11.16 -2.27
N MET A 39 12.04 -11.94 -1.71
CA MET A 39 13.47 -11.63 -1.79
C MET A 39 14.00 -11.73 -3.22
N ALA A 40 13.58 -12.74 -3.99
CA ALA A 40 13.96 -12.86 -5.40
C ALA A 40 13.34 -11.76 -6.26
N ASP A 41 12.13 -11.31 -5.96
CA ASP A 41 11.48 -10.18 -6.66
C ASP A 41 12.29 -8.90 -6.46
N VAL A 42 12.78 -8.66 -5.23
CA VAL A 42 13.66 -7.54 -4.90
C VAL A 42 15.01 -7.65 -5.62
N ASP A 43 15.63 -8.84 -5.63
CA ASP A 43 16.90 -9.07 -6.36
C ASP A 43 16.73 -8.79 -7.85
N ALA A 44 15.64 -9.23 -8.46
CA ALA A 44 15.33 -8.96 -9.85
C ALA A 44 15.14 -7.46 -10.12
N ALA A 45 14.50 -6.72 -9.20
CA ALA A 45 14.34 -5.27 -9.32
C ALA A 45 15.68 -4.53 -9.20
N LEU A 46 16.56 -4.94 -8.28
CA LEU A 46 17.90 -4.37 -8.16
C LEU A 46 18.75 -4.62 -9.43
N ALA A 47 18.64 -5.82 -10.02
CA ALA A 47 19.32 -6.12 -11.28
C ALA A 47 18.83 -5.25 -12.45
N ARG A 48 17.48 -5.03 -12.54
CA ARG A 48 16.91 -4.12 -13.53
C ARG A 48 17.35 -2.67 -13.29
N ALA A 49 17.34 -2.22 -12.02
CA ALA A 49 17.81 -0.88 -11.64
C ALA A 49 19.26 -0.66 -12.03
N GLY A 50 20.15 -1.66 -11.83
CA GLY A 50 21.54 -1.61 -12.26
C GLY A 50 21.71 -1.48 -13.78
N SER A 51 20.77 -2.00 -14.56
CA SER A 51 20.79 -1.91 -16.04
C SER A 51 20.14 -0.63 -16.57
N SER A 52 19.10 -0.12 -15.90
CA SER A 52 18.30 1.03 -16.35
C SER A 52 18.79 2.36 -15.77
N GLY A 53 19.62 2.34 -14.73
CA GLY A 53 20.02 3.52 -13.97
C GLY A 53 18.94 4.08 -13.05
N LYS A 54 17.82 3.36 -12.88
CA LYS A 54 16.72 3.72 -11.99
C LYS A 54 17.01 3.35 -10.54
N ARG A 55 16.17 3.79 -9.64
CA ARG A 55 16.13 3.32 -8.25
C ARG A 55 15.15 2.17 -8.09
N VAL A 56 15.23 1.45 -6.98
CA VAL A 56 14.19 0.51 -6.59
C VAL A 56 13.25 1.22 -5.61
N LEU A 57 11.95 1.19 -5.90
CA LEU A 57 10.89 1.63 -5.01
C LEU A 57 10.23 0.38 -4.40
N LEU A 58 10.58 0.09 -3.16
CA LEU A 58 10.10 -1.07 -2.44
C LEU A 58 8.97 -0.64 -1.49
N VAL A 59 7.75 -1.11 -1.75
CA VAL A 59 6.56 -0.75 -0.98
C VAL A 59 6.09 -1.96 -0.19
N MET A 60 6.26 -1.90 1.13
CA MET A 60 6.00 -3.01 2.04
C MET A 60 4.69 -2.77 2.79
N GLY A 61 3.66 -3.53 2.47
CA GLY A 61 2.31 -3.31 3.00
C GLY A 61 1.44 -4.55 2.97
N ALA A 62 0.13 -4.37 3.04
CA ALA A 62 -0.84 -5.45 2.95
C ALA A 62 -2.22 -4.95 2.53
N ASN A 63 -2.97 -5.78 1.78
CA ASN A 63 -4.28 -5.42 1.24
C ASN A 63 -5.39 -5.21 2.31
N TRP A 64 -5.21 -5.68 3.54
CA TRP A 64 -6.14 -5.40 4.64
C TRP A 64 -6.00 -3.96 5.19
N CYS A 65 -4.83 -3.31 5.01
CA CYS A 65 -4.54 -1.98 5.54
C CYS A 65 -5.02 -0.90 4.55
N HIS A 66 -5.88 0.03 5.03
CA HIS A 66 -6.40 1.11 4.19
C HIS A 66 -5.30 2.06 3.69
N ASP A 67 -4.29 2.39 4.53
CA ASP A 67 -3.16 3.23 4.11
C ASP A 67 -2.27 2.53 3.07
N SER A 68 -2.14 1.19 3.15
CA SER A 68 -1.44 0.42 2.12
C SER A 68 -2.18 0.47 0.79
N ARG A 69 -3.50 0.26 0.80
CA ARG A 69 -4.31 0.37 -0.43
C ARG A 69 -4.31 1.78 -1.00
N ALA A 70 -4.37 2.80 -0.12
CA ALA A 70 -4.28 4.20 -0.54
C ALA A 70 -2.94 4.49 -1.22
N LEU A 71 -1.82 4.06 -0.63
CA LEU A 71 -0.50 4.24 -1.23
C LEU A 71 -0.40 3.55 -2.59
N ALA A 72 -0.85 2.29 -2.68
CA ALA A 72 -0.88 1.57 -3.96
C ALA A 72 -1.73 2.30 -5.00
N GLY A 73 -2.93 2.76 -4.65
CA GLY A 73 -3.78 3.53 -5.56
C GLY A 73 -3.14 4.86 -6.01
N TRP A 74 -2.44 5.56 -5.12
CA TRP A 74 -1.69 6.76 -5.50
C TRP A 74 -0.54 6.44 -6.47
N LEU A 75 0.20 5.36 -6.25
CA LEU A 75 1.28 4.92 -7.15
C LEU A 75 0.77 4.53 -8.54
N GLU A 76 -0.49 4.11 -8.66
CA GLU A 76 -1.17 3.80 -9.91
C GLU A 76 -1.86 5.01 -10.56
N SER A 77 -1.94 6.18 -9.86
CA SER A 77 -2.48 7.40 -10.45
C SER A 77 -1.61 7.90 -11.61
N ALA A 78 -2.23 8.50 -12.62
CA ALA A 78 -1.53 8.81 -13.89
C ALA A 78 -0.24 9.64 -13.71
N ARG A 79 -0.24 10.62 -12.80
CA ARG A 79 0.92 11.50 -12.57
C ARG A 79 2.06 10.78 -11.86
N ILE A 80 1.72 10.02 -10.81
CA ILE A 80 2.72 9.30 -10.02
C ILE A 80 3.21 8.08 -10.79
N ALA A 81 2.34 7.35 -11.49
CA ALA A 81 2.73 6.22 -12.32
C ALA A 81 3.76 6.62 -13.39
N ALA A 82 3.58 7.79 -14.03
CA ALA A 82 4.55 8.31 -15.00
C ALA A 82 5.92 8.63 -14.38
N LEU A 83 5.95 9.12 -13.12
CA LEU A 83 7.20 9.30 -12.37
C LEU A 83 7.84 7.95 -12.03
N VAL A 84 7.04 7.02 -11.50
CA VAL A 84 7.50 5.68 -11.11
C VAL A 84 8.07 4.95 -12.32
N GLU A 85 7.38 4.97 -13.46
CA GLU A 85 7.88 4.34 -14.69
C GLU A 85 9.23 4.93 -15.15
N ARG A 86 9.45 6.23 -14.98
CA ARG A 86 10.68 6.90 -15.41
C ARG A 86 11.86 6.69 -14.45
N GLU A 87 11.62 6.74 -13.13
CA GLU A 87 12.66 6.84 -12.11
C GLU A 87 12.87 5.56 -11.29
N TYR A 88 11.91 4.63 -11.31
CA TYR A 88 11.90 3.54 -10.35
C TYR A 88 11.63 2.16 -10.98
N GLU A 89 12.19 1.13 -10.34
CA GLU A 89 11.76 -0.26 -10.45
C GLU A 89 10.88 -0.56 -9.23
N LEU A 90 9.56 -0.62 -9.44
CA LEU A 90 8.57 -0.79 -8.36
C LEU A 90 8.43 -2.25 -7.96
N VAL A 91 8.43 -2.51 -6.64
CA VAL A 91 8.13 -3.82 -6.06
C VAL A 91 7.18 -3.65 -4.89
N PHE A 92 6.02 -4.31 -4.94
CA PHE A 92 5.16 -4.47 -3.78
C PHE A 92 5.52 -5.74 -3.01
N VAL A 93 5.62 -5.63 -1.69
CA VAL A 93 5.89 -6.76 -0.79
C VAL A 93 4.80 -6.84 0.26
N ASN A 94 4.07 -7.95 0.26
CA ASN A 94 3.12 -8.23 1.34
C ASN A 94 3.87 -8.62 2.61
N ILE A 95 3.64 -7.89 3.70
CA ILE A 95 4.29 -8.13 5.01
C ILE A 95 3.32 -8.61 6.08
N GLY A 96 2.09 -8.95 5.73
CA GLY A 96 1.09 -9.44 6.69
C GLY A 96 0.75 -8.40 7.74
N MET A 97 0.76 -8.80 9.01
CA MET A 97 0.45 -7.96 10.18
C MET A 97 1.64 -7.95 11.17
N PRO A 98 2.74 -7.24 10.86
CA PRO A 98 3.95 -7.27 11.68
C PRO A 98 3.72 -6.81 13.13
N GLN A 99 2.78 -5.88 13.35
CA GLN A 99 2.45 -5.34 14.68
C GLN A 99 1.74 -6.35 15.60
N THR A 100 1.21 -7.47 15.07
CA THR A 100 0.55 -8.54 15.85
C THR A 100 1.39 -9.80 15.99
N GLY A 101 2.57 -9.83 15.36
CA GLY A 101 3.41 -11.02 15.27
C GLY A 101 3.12 -11.91 14.05
N ASP A 102 2.07 -11.61 13.27
CA ASP A 102 1.71 -12.34 12.04
C ASP A 102 2.37 -11.74 10.80
N GLY A 103 3.56 -11.19 10.96
CA GLY A 103 4.35 -10.61 9.87
C GLY A 103 5.10 -11.67 9.08
N HIS A 104 5.16 -11.46 7.75
CA HIS A 104 5.99 -12.27 6.85
C HIS A 104 6.81 -11.38 5.93
N ASN A 105 7.78 -11.94 5.21
CA ASN A 105 8.72 -11.22 4.35
C ASN A 105 9.52 -10.10 5.06
N LEU A 106 9.55 -10.07 6.42
CA LEU A 106 10.26 -9.06 7.21
C LEU A 106 11.79 -9.12 7.00
N GLY A 107 12.30 -10.25 6.51
CA GLY A 107 13.69 -10.39 6.10
C GLY A 107 14.11 -9.40 5.02
N VAL A 108 13.17 -8.98 4.17
CA VAL A 108 13.41 -7.96 3.14
C VAL A 108 13.77 -6.62 3.77
N ALA A 109 12.99 -6.14 4.75
CA ALA A 109 13.28 -4.89 5.45
C ALA A 109 14.62 -4.95 6.20
N ARG A 110 14.88 -6.07 6.90
CA ARG A 110 16.14 -6.28 7.63
C ARG A 110 17.37 -6.24 6.74
N ARG A 111 17.27 -6.75 5.51
CA ARG A 111 18.33 -6.66 4.51
C ARG A 111 18.81 -5.23 4.26
N PHE A 112 17.89 -4.27 4.32
CA PHE A 112 18.16 -2.85 4.07
C PHE A 112 18.27 -2.02 5.36
N GLY A 113 18.52 -2.67 6.50
CA GLY A 113 18.81 -2.01 7.77
C GLY A 113 17.58 -1.61 8.60
N LEU A 114 16.36 -1.97 8.19
CA LEU A 114 15.15 -1.74 8.97
C LEU A 114 14.84 -2.98 9.82
N THR A 115 15.19 -2.93 11.09
CA THR A 115 15.00 -4.04 12.04
C THR A 115 13.59 -4.12 12.60
N ASP A 116 12.87 -2.99 12.63
CA ASP A 116 11.51 -2.88 13.14
C ASP A 116 10.59 -2.19 12.12
N LEU A 117 9.41 -2.78 11.92
CA LEU A 117 8.35 -2.22 11.11
C LEU A 117 7.12 -2.00 12.01
N PRO A 118 6.90 -0.77 12.49
CA PRO A 118 5.86 -0.47 13.46
C PRO A 118 4.43 -0.59 12.90
N GLY A 119 4.28 -0.89 11.62
CA GLY A 119 3.01 -1.06 10.92
C GLY A 119 3.17 -1.06 9.41
N THR A 120 2.08 -0.78 8.71
CA THR A 120 1.99 -0.73 7.25
C THR A 120 1.33 0.57 6.77
N PRO A 121 1.68 1.07 5.56
CA PRO A 121 2.78 0.68 4.71
C PRO A 121 4.13 1.27 5.13
N ASN A 122 5.21 0.70 4.59
CA ASN A 122 6.55 1.28 4.62
C ASN A 122 7.03 1.44 3.18
N LEU A 123 7.79 2.49 2.90
CA LEU A 123 8.28 2.79 1.56
C LEU A 123 9.79 3.00 1.62
N LEU A 124 10.53 2.10 0.99
CA LEU A 124 11.98 2.14 0.91
C LEU A 124 12.39 2.53 -0.50
N VAL A 125 13.26 3.50 -0.61
CA VAL A 125 13.93 3.84 -1.88
C VAL A 125 15.38 3.36 -1.80
N LEU A 126 15.78 2.53 -2.77
CA LEU A 126 17.12 1.97 -2.82
C LEU A 126 17.85 2.48 -4.07
N THR A 127 19.15 2.67 -3.94
CA THR A 127 20.03 2.76 -5.11
C THR A 127 20.14 1.39 -5.80
N ALA A 128 20.67 1.35 -7.01
CA ALA A 128 20.82 0.11 -7.77
C ALA A 128 21.76 -0.92 -7.07
N ASP A 129 22.68 -0.46 -6.22
CA ASP A 129 23.55 -1.31 -5.40
C ASP A 129 22.90 -1.76 -4.07
N GLY A 130 21.64 -1.36 -3.81
CA GLY A 130 20.86 -1.76 -2.64
C GLY A 130 21.06 -0.86 -1.41
N THR A 131 21.66 0.33 -1.54
CA THR A 131 21.76 1.28 -0.43
C THR A 131 20.44 1.97 -0.19
N LEU A 132 19.93 1.96 1.06
CA LEU A 132 18.69 2.67 1.45
C LEU A 132 18.95 4.18 1.51
N VAL A 133 18.20 4.97 0.74
CA VAL A 133 18.37 6.43 0.66
C VAL A 133 17.45 7.23 1.58
N ASN A 134 16.43 6.59 2.14
CA ASN A 134 15.45 7.25 3.01
C ASN A 134 15.25 6.56 4.37
N PRO A 135 16.30 6.25 5.14
CA PRO A 135 16.17 5.51 6.40
C PRO A 135 15.24 6.20 7.41
N ASP A 136 15.26 7.53 7.46
CA ASP A 136 14.49 8.31 8.44
C ASP A 136 12.99 8.41 8.09
N THR A 137 12.62 8.23 6.81
CA THR A 137 11.23 8.37 6.35
C THR A 137 10.60 7.06 5.88
N ALA A 138 11.37 5.98 5.76
CA ALA A 138 10.89 4.70 5.23
C ALA A 138 9.66 4.15 5.98
N THR A 139 9.54 4.38 7.29
CA THR A 139 8.44 3.88 8.12
C THR A 139 7.34 4.91 8.42
N THR A 140 7.37 6.09 7.78
CA THR A 140 6.43 7.19 8.07
C THR A 140 5.18 7.20 7.20
N TRP A 141 4.99 6.22 6.33
CA TRP A 141 3.94 6.19 5.31
C TRP A 141 2.58 5.64 5.77
N ARG A 142 2.43 5.37 7.08
CA ARG A 142 1.20 4.87 7.71
C ARG A 142 0.04 5.87 7.76
N ASN A 143 0.14 6.95 7.04
CA ASN A 143 -0.85 8.01 6.87
C ASN A 143 -1.13 8.29 5.38
N ALA A 144 -0.85 7.33 4.50
CA ALA A 144 -0.95 7.52 3.05
C ALA A 144 -2.37 7.88 2.59
N ALA A 145 -3.41 7.39 3.29
CA ALA A 145 -4.80 7.72 3.02
C ALA A 145 -5.14 9.21 3.27
N SER A 146 -4.37 9.90 4.12
CA SER A 146 -4.55 11.33 4.41
C SER A 146 -3.59 12.24 3.65
N ARG A 147 -2.69 11.69 2.83
CA ARG A 147 -1.76 12.47 2.00
C ARG A 147 -2.41 12.87 0.67
N SER A 148 -2.02 14.03 0.16
CA SER A 148 -2.41 14.43 -1.19
C SER A 148 -1.50 13.82 -2.26
N GLU A 149 -2.00 13.71 -3.49
CA GLU A 149 -1.19 13.30 -4.64
C GLU A 149 0.06 14.17 -4.81
N ASP A 150 -0.08 15.49 -4.68
CA ASP A 150 1.04 16.44 -4.81
C ASP A 150 2.13 16.20 -3.75
N ALA A 151 1.74 15.89 -2.50
CA ALA A 151 2.70 15.64 -1.43
C ALA A 151 3.48 14.33 -1.68
N ILE A 152 2.80 13.28 -2.16
CA ILE A 152 3.44 12.00 -2.49
C ILE A 152 4.35 12.17 -3.71
N LEU A 153 3.88 12.85 -4.76
CA LEU A 153 4.65 13.10 -5.96
C LEU A 153 5.94 13.87 -5.65
N ALA A 154 5.84 14.97 -4.87
CA ALA A 154 7.00 15.78 -4.49
C ALA A 154 8.05 15.00 -3.69
N GLU A 155 7.60 14.15 -2.74
CA GLU A 155 8.51 13.32 -1.94
C GLU A 155 9.21 12.28 -2.83
N LEU A 156 8.49 11.61 -3.72
CA LEU A 156 9.09 10.65 -4.66
C LEU A 156 10.06 11.33 -5.64
N GLU A 157 9.74 12.52 -6.16
CA GLU A 157 10.65 13.29 -6.99
C GLU A 157 11.94 13.68 -6.26
N GLN A 158 11.84 14.02 -4.98
CA GLN A 158 13.00 14.30 -4.15
C GLN A 158 13.84 13.04 -3.92
N LEU A 159 13.20 11.93 -3.54
CA LEU A 159 13.88 10.66 -3.27
C LEU A 159 14.57 10.08 -4.51
N ALA A 160 14.05 10.35 -5.71
CA ALA A 160 14.70 9.95 -6.96
C ALA A 160 16.09 10.61 -7.15
N LYS A 161 16.33 11.76 -6.54
CA LYS A 161 17.54 12.60 -6.74
C LYS A 161 18.57 12.47 -5.61
N VAL A 162 18.22 11.87 -4.46
CA VAL A 162 19.12 11.76 -3.30
C VAL A 162 20.33 10.90 -3.64
N GLY A 163 21.54 11.47 -3.56
CA GLY A 163 22.80 10.74 -3.82
C GLY A 163 23.00 10.29 -5.28
N ALA A 164 22.36 11.00 -6.23
CA ALA A 164 22.61 10.82 -7.67
C ALA A 164 23.87 11.57 -8.09
#